data_b9d615125abcc860d409b5d0ffbba5e5
#
_entry.id   b9d615125abcc860d409b5d0ffbba5e5
#
_cell.length_a   1.000
_cell.length_b   1.000
_cell.length_c   1.000
_cell.angle_alpha   90.00
_cell.angle_beta   90.00
_cell.angle_gamma   90.00
#
_symmetry.space_group_name_H-M   'P 1'
#
loop_
_entity.id
_entity.type
_entity.pdbx_description
1 polymer ?
#
loop_
_entity_poly.entity_id
_entity_poly.type
_entity_poly.pdbx_seq_one_letter_code
_entity_poly.pdbx_strand_id
1 'polypeptide(L)'
;MNTTAMKQRSDLGRSPVLLRQTSLQRLASLDASALTRQLDAFSAGRLREAALTWEAMEERDDTVRISSSKRKKAVARHGYEVLTLEESPAALAHKEALEYFYSHLSVTHALDENERGGFQLMVRQMMDAVGKKYAIHEIIWKPEPGGCLSAELRFVPLWCFENTTGKLRFNPNEFGSAAIALEEGGWMVSVGEGLMMACSVACLFKQLPLQDWLNYCQRHGTPALLGTSSAERGSPEWSDMLEALREFSSNSSVLISPTESIRVIERGNAGVPPFPKLVEEMTRAIISLWRGGDLSTRSTHYGTGASLQQDEALLLETDDSEWISETLNTHLDSWVIRYLFGEKVRPLAKVHLHNAQKSNVDMDLKVDEFLLRHRAPLSLRQMLERYQRSLPAAGETLVSEPKSPADKPESPEV
;
A
#
# COMPACT_ATOMS: atom_id res chain seq x y z
N MET A 1 -20.51 9.33 34.96
CA MET A 1 -19.64 8.57 34.07
C MET A 1 -18.31 8.34 34.76
N ASN A 2 -17.97 7.09 35.05
CA ASN A 2 -16.73 6.75 35.73
C ASN A 2 -15.56 6.97 34.78
N THR A 3 -14.81 8.03 34.98
CA THR A 3 -13.53 8.33 34.34
C THR A 3 -12.44 7.42 34.90
N THR A 4 -12.59 6.12 34.73
CA THR A 4 -11.45 5.24 34.86
C THR A 4 -10.66 5.41 33.58
N ALA A 5 -9.52 6.08 33.64
CA ALA A 5 -8.59 6.22 32.53
C ALA A 5 -8.42 4.86 31.85
N MET A 6 -8.92 4.74 30.61
CA MET A 6 -8.70 3.55 29.80
C MET A 6 -7.19 3.41 29.64
N LYS A 7 -6.63 2.45 30.37
CA LYS A 7 -5.21 2.14 30.33
C LYS A 7 -4.88 1.79 28.89
N GLN A 8 -3.96 2.51 28.28
CA GLN A 8 -3.47 2.23 26.92
C GLN A 8 -3.09 0.75 26.83
N ARG A 9 -3.80 -0.01 26.01
CA ARG A 9 -3.67 -1.48 25.96
C ARG A 9 -2.57 -1.94 25.00
N SER A 10 -2.18 -1.07 24.06
CA SER A 10 -1.16 -1.36 23.06
C SER A 10 0.24 -0.91 23.46
N ASP A 11 0.54 -0.77 24.77
CA ASP A 11 1.89 -0.49 25.20
C ASP A 11 2.78 -1.71 24.99
N LEU A 12 3.54 -1.68 23.89
CA LEU A 12 4.33 -2.82 23.40
C LEU A 12 5.63 -3.03 24.15
N GLY A 13 6.00 -2.16 25.11
CA GLY A 13 7.09 -2.32 26.09
C GLY A 13 8.48 -2.69 25.54
N ARG A 14 8.66 -2.80 24.21
CA ARG A 14 9.91 -3.16 23.55
C ARG A 14 10.34 -2.10 22.54
N SER A 15 11.65 -1.86 22.46
CA SER A 15 12.21 -0.95 21.47
C SER A 15 11.87 -1.37 20.03
N PRO A 16 11.24 -0.50 19.23
CA PRO A 16 10.94 -0.78 17.82
C PRO A 16 12.16 -1.18 16.98
N VAL A 17 13.35 -0.75 17.41
CA VAL A 17 14.63 -1.03 16.73
C VAL A 17 14.98 -2.52 16.75
N LEU A 18 14.76 -3.21 17.87
CA LEU A 18 15.05 -4.65 17.99
C LEU A 18 14.14 -5.50 17.10
N LEU A 19 12.88 -5.09 16.92
CA LEU A 19 11.92 -5.79 16.07
C LEU A 19 12.24 -5.59 14.56
N ARG A 20 12.71 -4.39 14.17
CA ARG A 20 13.16 -4.11 12.80
C ARG A 20 14.44 -4.87 12.42
N GLN A 21 15.39 -5.05 13.33
CA GLN A 21 16.62 -5.80 13.05
C GLN A 21 16.37 -7.28 12.76
N THR A 22 15.41 -7.90 13.43
CA THR A 22 15.03 -9.30 13.15
C THR A 22 14.37 -9.49 11.79
N SER A 23 13.70 -8.46 11.25
CA SER A 23 13.03 -8.53 9.93
C SER A 23 14.03 -8.66 8.76
N LEU A 24 15.24 -8.09 8.91
CA LEU A 24 16.30 -8.14 7.90
C LEU A 24 16.86 -9.54 7.68
N GLN A 25 17.09 -10.28 8.76
CA GLN A 25 17.64 -11.62 8.72
C GLN A 25 16.61 -12.65 8.20
N ARG A 26 15.31 -12.36 8.38
CA ARG A 26 14.23 -13.26 7.95
C ARG A 26 14.19 -13.49 6.44
N LEU A 27 14.36 -12.44 5.64
CA LEU A 27 14.34 -12.60 4.17
C LEU A 27 15.57 -13.31 3.65
N ALA A 28 16.73 -13.10 4.27
CA ALA A 28 17.98 -13.75 3.86
C ALA A 28 17.97 -15.28 4.07
N SER A 29 17.19 -15.76 5.05
CA SER A 29 17.07 -17.18 5.40
C SER A 29 15.75 -17.80 4.93
N LEU A 30 14.92 -17.07 4.17
CA LEU A 30 13.61 -17.54 3.74
C LEU A 30 13.75 -18.48 2.53
N ASP A 31 13.33 -19.72 2.73
CA ASP A 31 13.18 -20.72 1.67
C ASP A 31 11.70 -21.09 1.45
N ALA A 32 11.43 -21.87 0.40
CA ALA A 32 10.07 -22.29 0.08
C ALA A 32 9.38 -23.07 1.21
N SER A 33 10.14 -23.88 1.93
CA SER A 33 9.61 -24.70 3.02
C SER A 33 9.27 -23.84 4.25
N ALA A 34 10.12 -22.85 4.57
CA ALA A 34 9.87 -21.91 5.65
C ALA A 34 8.65 -21.03 5.35
N LEU A 35 8.56 -20.50 4.09
CA LEU A 35 7.40 -19.73 3.68
C LEU A 35 6.11 -20.55 3.77
N THR A 36 6.09 -21.80 3.25
CA THR A 36 4.90 -22.66 3.32
C THR A 36 4.45 -22.84 4.77
N ARG A 37 5.38 -23.17 5.68
CA ARG A 37 5.04 -23.30 7.12
C ARG A 37 4.44 -22.02 7.72
N GLN A 38 4.96 -20.84 7.33
CA GLN A 38 4.42 -19.56 7.79
C GLN A 38 3.00 -19.31 7.26
N LEU A 39 2.73 -19.62 5.98
CA LEU A 39 1.41 -19.47 5.37
C LEU A 39 0.38 -20.45 5.97
N ASP A 40 0.77 -21.69 6.21
CA ASP A 40 -0.07 -22.69 6.90
C ASP A 40 -0.36 -22.25 8.34
N ALA A 41 0.64 -21.73 9.04
CA ALA A 41 0.46 -21.19 10.38
C ALA A 41 -0.50 -19.99 10.38
N PHE A 42 -0.40 -19.10 9.40
CA PHE A 42 -1.31 -17.96 9.24
C PHE A 42 -2.75 -18.45 9.00
N SER A 43 -2.93 -19.42 8.13
CA SER A 43 -4.23 -20.02 7.86
C SER A 43 -4.84 -20.70 9.10
N ALA A 44 -4.00 -21.20 10.01
CA ALA A 44 -4.39 -21.73 11.32
C ALA A 44 -4.57 -20.63 12.41
N GLY A 45 -4.52 -19.35 12.03
CA GLY A 45 -4.72 -18.22 12.95
C GLY A 45 -3.48 -17.75 13.70
N ARG A 46 -2.30 -18.35 13.47
CA ARG A 46 -1.01 -17.90 14.00
C ARG A 46 -0.38 -16.88 13.07
N LEU A 47 -0.73 -15.60 13.25
CA LEU A 47 -0.50 -14.54 12.26
C LEU A 47 0.94 -14.01 12.25
N ARG A 48 1.66 -14.11 13.37
CA ARG A 48 2.90 -13.39 13.66
C ARG A 48 3.99 -13.56 12.61
N GLU A 49 4.39 -14.80 12.31
CA GLU A 49 5.54 -15.08 11.46
C GLU A 49 5.34 -14.61 10.02
N ALA A 50 4.17 -14.88 9.46
CA ALA A 50 3.82 -14.42 8.13
C ALA A 50 3.74 -12.88 8.09
N ALA A 51 3.10 -12.24 9.07
CA ALA A 51 2.98 -10.79 9.14
C ALA A 51 4.34 -10.09 9.17
N LEU A 52 5.29 -10.57 9.97
CA LEU A 52 6.66 -10.05 10.03
C LEU A 52 7.42 -10.24 8.71
N THR A 53 7.23 -11.39 8.06
CA THR A 53 7.83 -11.67 6.75
C THR A 53 7.25 -10.75 5.67
N TRP A 54 5.95 -10.52 5.68
CA TRP A 54 5.28 -9.62 4.73
C TRP A 54 5.69 -8.15 4.93
N GLU A 55 5.84 -7.69 6.16
CA GLU A 55 6.40 -6.35 6.44
C GLU A 55 7.79 -6.21 5.85
N ALA A 56 8.66 -7.21 6.06
CA ALA A 56 10.00 -7.21 5.48
C ALA A 56 9.98 -7.22 3.94
N MET A 57 9.04 -7.95 3.30
CA MET A 57 8.85 -7.94 1.85
C MET A 57 8.38 -6.58 1.34
N GLU A 58 7.37 -5.97 2.00
CA GLU A 58 6.88 -4.63 1.64
C GLU A 58 7.96 -3.54 1.80
N GLU A 59 8.88 -3.69 2.75
CA GLU A 59 9.98 -2.75 2.92
C GLU A 59 11.11 -2.91 1.90
N ARG A 60 11.38 -4.13 1.42
CA ARG A 60 12.62 -4.46 0.71
C ARG A 60 12.45 -4.89 -0.72
N ASP A 61 11.35 -5.52 -1.08
CA ASP A 61 11.09 -5.83 -2.47
C ASP A 61 10.51 -4.59 -3.17
N ASP A 62 11.23 -4.12 -4.19
CA ASP A 62 10.89 -2.92 -4.95
C ASP A 62 9.50 -3.00 -5.60
N THR A 63 9.17 -4.16 -6.16
CA THR A 63 7.91 -4.38 -6.87
C THR A 63 6.73 -4.44 -5.90
N VAL A 64 6.87 -5.18 -4.80
CA VAL A 64 5.85 -5.25 -3.74
C VAL A 64 5.63 -3.87 -3.14
N ARG A 65 6.72 -3.16 -2.78
CA ARG A 65 6.66 -1.82 -2.20
C ARG A 65 5.94 -0.81 -3.09
N ILE A 66 6.30 -0.76 -4.38
CA ILE A 66 5.70 0.19 -5.31
C ILE A 66 4.23 -0.14 -5.56
N SER A 67 3.90 -1.42 -5.79
CA SER A 67 2.54 -1.85 -6.15
C SER A 67 1.58 -1.67 -4.98
N SER A 68 1.94 -2.12 -3.77
CA SER A 68 1.14 -1.93 -2.56
C SER A 68 0.97 -0.45 -2.21
N SER A 69 2.07 0.33 -2.23
CA SER A 69 2.02 1.77 -1.93
C SER A 69 1.15 2.55 -2.91
N LYS A 70 1.17 2.22 -4.21
CA LYS A 70 0.31 2.88 -5.20
C LYS A 70 -1.16 2.62 -4.93
N ARG A 71 -1.59 1.36 -4.64
CA ARG A 71 -2.98 1.02 -4.33
C ARG A 71 -3.43 1.70 -3.03
N LYS A 72 -2.64 1.61 -1.96
CA LYS A 72 -2.94 2.27 -0.68
C LYS A 72 -3.10 3.79 -0.82
N LYS A 73 -2.24 4.45 -1.58
CA LYS A 73 -2.29 5.90 -1.81
C LYS A 73 -3.42 6.31 -2.75
N ALA A 74 -3.80 5.48 -3.70
CA ALA A 74 -4.87 5.77 -4.64
C ALA A 74 -6.18 6.00 -3.88
N VAL A 75 -6.55 5.09 -2.99
CA VAL A 75 -7.75 5.19 -2.15
C VAL A 75 -7.61 6.28 -1.10
N ALA A 76 -6.48 6.36 -0.40
CA ALA A 76 -6.28 7.32 0.70
C ALA A 76 -6.34 8.79 0.28
N ARG A 77 -6.12 9.11 -1.00
CA ARG A 77 -6.24 10.50 -1.51
C ARG A 77 -7.69 10.92 -1.80
N HIS A 78 -8.62 9.96 -1.88
CA HIS A 78 -10.03 10.30 -2.04
C HIS A 78 -10.54 10.99 -0.78
N GLY A 79 -11.32 12.03 -0.96
CA GLY A 79 -12.02 12.68 0.12
C GLY A 79 -13.18 11.82 0.63
N TYR A 80 -13.86 12.31 1.62
CA TYR A 80 -15.09 11.70 2.11
C TYR A 80 -16.20 12.75 2.19
N GLU A 81 -17.43 12.26 2.23
CA GLU A 81 -18.61 13.04 2.56
C GLU A 81 -19.44 12.28 3.61
N VAL A 82 -20.25 13.01 4.34
CA VAL A 82 -21.21 12.41 5.29
C VAL A 82 -22.61 12.51 4.67
N LEU A 83 -23.20 11.36 4.37
CA LEU A 83 -24.51 11.24 3.78
C LEU A 83 -25.57 11.01 4.83
N THR A 84 -26.71 11.70 4.73
CA THR A 84 -27.90 11.41 5.53
C THR A 84 -28.71 10.28 4.87
N LEU A 85 -29.26 9.38 5.68
CA LEU A 85 -30.11 8.27 5.20
C LEU A 85 -31.54 8.69 5.02
N GLU A 86 -31.95 9.82 5.61
CA GLU A 86 -33.28 10.39 5.53
C GLU A 86 -33.24 11.92 5.70
N GLU A 87 -34.29 12.60 5.28
CA GLU A 87 -34.45 14.04 5.48
C GLU A 87 -35.16 14.31 6.81
N SER A 88 -34.43 14.27 7.93
CA SER A 88 -34.96 14.58 9.24
C SER A 88 -33.99 15.46 10.04
N PRO A 89 -34.48 16.28 11.00
CA PRO A 89 -33.61 17.05 11.90
C PRO A 89 -32.62 16.17 12.68
N ALA A 90 -33.02 14.93 12.99
CA ALA A 90 -32.17 13.98 13.69
C ALA A 90 -31.03 13.48 12.78
N ALA A 91 -31.31 13.23 11.48
CA ALA A 91 -30.29 12.85 10.52
C ALA A 91 -29.26 13.97 10.29
N LEU A 92 -29.70 15.23 10.25
CA LEU A 92 -28.82 16.40 10.16
C LEU A 92 -27.93 16.51 11.40
N ALA A 93 -28.48 16.33 12.61
CA ALA A 93 -27.67 16.32 13.83
C ALA A 93 -26.63 15.19 13.86
N HIS A 94 -26.99 13.98 13.35
CA HIS A 94 -26.04 12.89 13.20
C HIS A 94 -24.94 13.22 12.18
N LYS A 95 -25.30 13.87 11.07
CA LYS A 95 -24.35 14.32 10.05
C LYS A 95 -23.34 15.30 10.64
N GLU A 96 -23.81 16.36 11.31
CA GLU A 96 -22.94 17.36 11.96
C GLU A 96 -21.99 16.72 12.98
N ALA A 97 -22.48 15.76 13.75
CA ALA A 97 -21.67 15.03 14.72
C ALA A 97 -20.56 14.19 14.05
N LEU A 98 -20.87 13.51 12.96
CA LEU A 98 -19.87 12.73 12.20
C LEU A 98 -18.88 13.62 11.45
N GLU A 99 -19.33 14.74 10.86
CA GLU A 99 -18.43 15.72 10.23
C GLU A 99 -17.45 16.30 11.25
N TYR A 100 -17.93 16.65 12.44
CA TYR A 100 -17.06 17.08 13.54
C TYR A 100 -16.05 15.98 13.93
N PHE A 101 -16.52 14.77 14.14
CA PHE A 101 -15.69 13.63 14.53
C PHE A 101 -14.54 13.39 13.53
N TYR A 102 -14.85 13.26 12.24
CA TYR A 102 -13.84 12.98 11.22
C TYR A 102 -12.88 14.15 10.97
N SER A 103 -13.33 15.39 11.16
CA SER A 103 -12.45 16.56 11.05
C SER A 103 -11.49 16.72 12.24
N HIS A 104 -11.79 16.15 13.40
CA HIS A 104 -10.98 16.20 14.62
C HIS A 104 -10.30 14.86 14.95
N LEU A 105 -10.40 13.88 14.06
CA LEU A 105 -9.79 12.57 14.22
C LEU A 105 -8.26 12.66 14.17
N SER A 106 -7.58 12.08 15.14
CA SER A 106 -6.14 11.91 15.15
C SER A 106 -5.76 10.44 14.92
N VAL A 107 -4.71 10.21 14.13
CA VAL A 107 -4.26 8.86 13.77
C VAL A 107 -2.77 8.74 14.05
N THR A 108 -2.39 7.64 14.70
CA THR A 108 -1.02 7.37 15.12
C THR A 108 -0.62 5.93 14.81
N HIS A 109 0.64 5.59 15.09
CA HIS A 109 1.16 4.24 14.95
C HIS A 109 1.76 3.75 16.28
N ALA A 110 1.47 2.52 16.69
CA ALA A 110 1.90 1.98 17.99
C ALA A 110 3.42 1.82 18.14
N LEU A 111 4.17 1.75 17.04
CA LEU A 111 5.63 1.60 17.04
C LEU A 111 6.39 2.84 16.60
N ASP A 112 5.71 3.82 16.03
CA ASP A 112 6.34 5.05 15.54
C ASP A 112 5.46 6.26 15.88
N GLU A 113 5.78 6.91 16.97
CA GLU A 113 5.05 8.09 17.44
C GLU A 113 5.18 9.30 16.49
N ASN A 114 6.13 9.27 15.54
CA ASN A 114 6.28 10.33 14.54
C ASN A 114 5.28 10.16 13.38
N GLU A 115 4.73 8.96 13.18
CA GLU A 115 3.69 8.73 12.20
C GLU A 115 2.36 9.24 12.74
N ARG A 116 2.01 10.49 12.37
CA ARG A 116 0.79 11.18 12.82
C ARG A 116 0.05 11.78 11.65
N GLY A 117 -1.27 11.72 11.68
CA GLY A 117 -2.12 12.27 10.63
C GLY A 117 -3.60 12.27 11.03
N GLY A 118 -4.44 12.45 10.03
CA GLY A 118 -5.89 12.39 10.14
C GLY A 118 -6.47 11.30 9.24
N PHE A 119 -7.64 11.60 8.66
CA PHE A 119 -8.43 10.66 7.84
C PHE A 119 -7.62 9.95 6.75
N GLN A 120 -6.78 10.66 5.98
CA GLN A 120 -5.98 10.04 4.91
C GLN A 120 -4.98 9.01 5.43
N LEU A 121 -4.37 9.25 6.59
CA LEU A 121 -3.47 8.29 7.21
C LEU A 121 -4.24 7.05 7.68
N MET A 122 -5.42 7.25 8.29
CA MET A 122 -6.31 6.16 8.69
C MET A 122 -6.64 5.26 7.50
N VAL A 123 -7.11 5.82 6.40
CA VAL A 123 -7.44 5.04 5.19
C VAL A 123 -6.21 4.28 4.68
N ARG A 124 -5.03 4.91 4.65
CA ARG A 124 -3.80 4.24 4.22
C ARG A 124 -3.44 3.06 5.12
N GLN A 125 -3.63 3.19 6.43
CA GLN A 125 -3.38 2.11 7.39
C GLN A 125 -4.45 1.01 7.29
N MET A 126 -5.73 1.36 7.09
CA MET A 126 -6.81 0.40 6.84
C MET A 126 -6.53 -0.45 5.58
N MET A 127 -6.01 0.16 4.53
CA MET A 127 -5.61 -0.51 3.28
C MET A 127 -4.50 -1.56 3.46
N ASP A 128 -3.85 -1.64 4.62
CA ASP A 128 -2.93 -2.73 4.94
C ASP A 128 -3.65 -4.09 4.95
N ALA A 129 -4.95 -4.11 5.23
CA ALA A 129 -5.78 -5.31 5.20
C ALA A 129 -5.89 -5.93 3.80
N VAL A 130 -5.84 -5.15 2.73
CA VAL A 130 -5.83 -5.66 1.35
C VAL A 130 -4.66 -6.60 1.14
N GLY A 131 -3.48 -6.25 1.67
CA GLY A 131 -2.31 -7.12 1.64
C GLY A 131 -2.35 -8.23 2.69
N LYS A 132 -2.52 -7.86 3.95
CA LYS A 132 -2.29 -8.74 5.12
C LYS A 132 -3.55 -9.37 5.70
N LYS A 133 -4.70 -9.22 5.04
CA LYS A 133 -6.03 -9.67 5.44
C LYS A 133 -6.64 -8.86 6.60
N TYR A 134 -5.87 -8.42 7.57
CA TYR A 134 -6.35 -7.65 8.71
C TYR A 134 -5.51 -6.40 8.90
N ALA A 135 -6.16 -5.25 9.18
CA ALA A 135 -5.54 -4.04 9.69
C ALA A 135 -6.32 -3.60 10.93
N ILE A 136 -5.62 -3.34 12.03
CA ILE A 136 -6.25 -3.18 13.33
C ILE A 136 -5.82 -1.85 13.94
N HIS A 137 -6.84 -1.08 14.38
CA HIS A 137 -6.64 0.16 15.13
C HIS A 137 -7.25 0.04 16.52
N GLU A 138 -6.50 0.44 17.53
CA GLU A 138 -7.04 0.73 18.86
C GLU A 138 -7.74 2.08 18.82
N ILE A 139 -8.97 2.16 19.34
CA ILE A 139 -9.76 3.39 19.39
C ILE A 139 -9.67 3.98 20.79
N ILE A 140 -9.13 5.17 20.91
CA ILE A 140 -9.02 5.92 22.16
C ILE A 140 -9.98 7.11 22.06
N TRP A 141 -11.18 6.94 22.62
CA TRP A 141 -12.22 7.95 22.59
C TRP A 141 -11.85 9.16 23.45
N LYS A 142 -12.05 10.36 22.92
CA LYS A 142 -11.77 11.63 23.59
C LYS A 142 -13.03 12.50 23.62
N PRO A 143 -13.76 12.54 24.75
CA PRO A 143 -14.85 13.47 24.91
C PRO A 143 -14.33 14.92 24.89
N GLU A 144 -14.94 15.75 24.05
CA GLU A 144 -14.58 17.17 23.91
C GLU A 144 -15.58 18.10 24.63
N PRO A 145 -15.14 19.32 24.95
CA PRO A 145 -16.05 20.34 25.50
C PRO A 145 -17.23 20.63 24.56
N GLY A 146 -18.42 20.90 25.12
CA GLY A 146 -19.61 21.16 24.30
C GLY A 146 -20.39 19.92 23.87
N GLY A 147 -20.04 18.74 24.37
CA GLY A 147 -20.75 17.50 24.06
C GLY A 147 -20.36 16.87 22.74
N CYS A 148 -19.24 17.32 22.16
CA CYS A 148 -18.65 16.72 20.98
C CYS A 148 -17.77 15.50 21.32
N LEU A 149 -17.45 14.68 20.33
CA LEU A 149 -16.60 13.51 20.48
C LEU A 149 -15.51 13.52 19.42
N SER A 150 -14.28 13.24 19.84
CA SER A 150 -13.17 12.92 18.95
C SER A 150 -12.54 11.57 19.32
N ALA A 151 -11.58 11.09 18.56
CA ALA A 151 -10.83 9.90 18.89
C ALA A 151 -9.39 9.96 18.38
N GLU A 152 -8.54 9.19 19.05
CA GLU A 152 -7.24 8.81 18.50
C GLU A 152 -7.32 7.36 18.06
N LEU A 153 -7.03 7.12 16.78
CA LEU A 153 -6.88 5.79 16.21
C LEU A 153 -5.40 5.42 16.16
N ARG A 154 -5.03 4.37 16.87
CA ARG A 154 -3.67 3.90 16.91
C ARG A 154 -3.53 2.61 16.13
N PHE A 155 -2.83 2.65 15.00
CA PHE A 155 -2.55 1.46 14.20
C PHE A 155 -1.61 0.52 14.95
N VAL A 156 -2.01 -0.75 15.08
CA VAL A 156 -1.25 -1.79 15.77
C VAL A 156 -0.86 -2.88 14.75
N PRO A 157 0.42 -3.19 14.60
CA PRO A 157 0.88 -4.18 13.62
C PRO A 157 0.25 -5.56 13.80
N LEU A 158 -0.05 -6.22 12.68
CA LEU A 158 -0.75 -7.50 12.65
C LEU A 158 -0.05 -8.61 13.44
N TRP A 159 1.27 -8.59 13.53
CA TRP A 159 2.05 -9.58 14.28
C TRP A 159 1.84 -9.53 15.81
N CYS A 160 1.13 -8.50 16.31
CA CYS A 160 0.66 -8.43 17.70
C CYS A 160 -0.66 -9.18 17.94
N PHE A 161 -1.20 -9.85 16.94
CA PHE A 161 -2.51 -10.51 17.03
C PHE A 161 -2.44 -11.98 16.65
N GLU A 162 -3.48 -12.71 17.07
CA GLU A 162 -3.75 -14.08 16.66
C GLU A 162 -5.25 -14.25 16.37
N ASN A 163 -5.60 -15.31 15.62
CA ASN A 163 -6.99 -15.67 15.27
C ASN A 163 -7.24 -17.17 15.38
N THR A 164 -6.65 -17.83 16.36
CA THR A 164 -6.73 -19.30 16.51
C THR A 164 -8.12 -19.79 16.92
N THR A 165 -8.98 -18.90 17.43
CA THR A 165 -10.35 -19.22 17.87
C THR A 165 -11.43 -18.73 16.90
N GLY A 166 -11.06 -18.19 15.74
CA GLY A 166 -11.97 -17.54 14.82
C GLY A 166 -12.33 -16.08 15.21
N LYS A 167 -11.76 -15.58 16.32
CA LYS A 167 -11.85 -14.18 16.74
C LYS A 167 -10.46 -13.64 16.96
N LEU A 168 -10.18 -12.46 16.42
CA LEU A 168 -8.92 -11.77 16.65
C LEU A 168 -8.74 -11.45 18.13
N ARG A 169 -7.55 -11.71 18.64
CA ARG A 169 -7.13 -11.41 20.01
C ARG A 169 -5.77 -10.74 20.00
N PHE A 170 -5.58 -9.79 20.88
CA PHE A 170 -4.32 -9.09 21.07
C PHE A 170 -3.34 -9.95 21.86
N ASN A 171 -2.20 -10.28 21.26
CA ASN A 171 -1.13 -11.09 21.85
C ASN A 171 0.25 -10.55 21.47
N PRO A 172 0.72 -9.46 22.08
CA PRO A 172 2.00 -8.83 21.74
C PRO A 172 3.20 -9.67 22.13
N ASN A 173 3.07 -10.56 23.12
CA ASN A 173 4.13 -11.39 23.65
C ASN A 173 3.92 -12.85 23.26
N GLU A 174 4.84 -13.42 22.49
CA GLU A 174 4.79 -14.79 21.99
C GLU A 174 4.82 -15.86 23.10
N PHE A 175 5.40 -15.53 24.25
CA PHE A 175 5.60 -16.45 25.36
C PHE A 175 4.91 -15.96 26.63
N GLY A 176 3.83 -16.62 27.00
CA GLY A 176 3.33 -16.65 28.37
C GLY A 176 2.21 -15.69 28.80
N SER A 177 1.74 -14.77 27.97
CA SER A 177 0.54 -13.99 28.29
C SER A 177 -0.68 -14.55 27.55
N ALA A 178 -1.81 -14.69 28.26
CA ALA A 178 -3.06 -15.04 27.65
C ALA A 178 -3.46 -13.96 26.62
N ALA A 179 -3.81 -14.37 25.41
CA ALA A 179 -4.32 -13.47 24.39
C ALA A 179 -5.58 -12.75 24.87
N ILE A 180 -5.66 -11.44 24.68
CA ILE A 180 -6.74 -10.58 25.17
C ILE A 180 -7.77 -10.42 24.06
N ALA A 181 -9.05 -10.64 24.38
CA ALA A 181 -10.14 -10.40 23.44
C ALA A 181 -10.24 -8.91 23.10
N LEU A 182 -10.56 -8.61 21.84
CA LEU A 182 -10.80 -7.25 21.39
C LEU A 182 -12.20 -6.83 21.89
N GLU A 183 -12.27 -5.77 22.67
CA GLU A 183 -13.54 -5.23 23.15
C GLU A 183 -14.22 -4.41 22.05
N GLU A 184 -15.52 -4.61 21.90
CA GLU A 184 -16.34 -3.82 20.98
C GLU A 184 -16.27 -2.32 21.32
N GLY A 185 -16.17 -1.47 20.31
CA GLY A 185 -15.99 -0.03 20.48
C GLY A 185 -14.60 0.42 20.96
N GLY A 186 -13.71 -0.50 21.33
CA GLY A 186 -12.30 -0.21 21.65
C GLY A 186 -11.33 -0.52 20.52
N TRP A 187 -11.79 -1.23 19.50
CA TRP A 187 -10.97 -1.65 18.36
C TRP A 187 -11.75 -1.57 17.07
N MET A 188 -11.08 -1.11 16.02
CA MET A 188 -11.55 -1.18 14.64
C MET A 188 -10.73 -2.24 13.90
N VAL A 189 -11.40 -3.23 13.34
CA VAL A 189 -10.80 -4.31 12.55
C VAL A 189 -11.24 -4.17 11.11
N SER A 190 -10.30 -3.85 10.24
CA SER A 190 -10.48 -3.84 8.80
C SER A 190 -10.13 -5.23 8.25
N VAL A 191 -11.01 -5.85 7.47
CA VAL A 191 -10.82 -7.19 6.89
C VAL A 191 -10.77 -7.08 5.38
N GLY A 192 -9.63 -7.39 4.77
CA GLY A 192 -9.41 -7.28 3.33
C GLY A 192 -9.08 -8.63 2.67
N GLU A 193 -8.60 -8.56 1.43
CA GLU A 193 -8.37 -9.74 0.58
C GLU A 193 -7.25 -10.67 1.05
N GLY A 194 -6.16 -10.12 1.62
CA GLY A 194 -4.99 -10.91 2.05
C GLY A 194 -4.05 -11.29 0.90
N LEU A 195 -3.84 -10.39 -0.05
CA LEU A 195 -3.04 -10.63 -1.26
C LEU A 195 -1.61 -11.10 -0.99
N MET A 196 -1.05 -10.80 0.18
CA MET A 196 0.30 -11.20 0.55
C MET A 196 0.47 -12.73 0.68
N MET A 197 -0.61 -13.48 0.84
CA MET A 197 -0.56 -14.94 0.78
C MET A 197 0.02 -15.42 -0.56
N ALA A 198 -0.53 -14.96 -1.69
CA ALA A 198 -0.04 -15.29 -3.02
C ALA A 198 1.19 -14.47 -3.42
N CYS A 199 1.20 -13.18 -3.07
CA CYS A 199 2.28 -12.25 -3.40
C CYS A 199 3.62 -12.69 -2.82
N SER A 200 3.65 -13.23 -1.58
CA SER A 200 4.88 -13.69 -0.94
C SER A 200 5.52 -14.88 -1.65
N VAL A 201 4.74 -15.74 -2.28
CA VAL A 201 5.23 -16.85 -3.11
C VAL A 201 5.92 -16.29 -4.36
N ALA A 202 5.27 -15.36 -5.08
CA ALA A 202 5.86 -14.71 -6.24
C ALA A 202 7.14 -13.91 -5.88
N CYS A 203 7.13 -13.23 -4.72
CA CYS A 203 8.27 -12.49 -4.21
C CYS A 203 9.47 -13.42 -3.93
N LEU A 204 9.24 -14.56 -3.28
CA LEU A 204 10.29 -15.55 -3.04
C LEU A 204 10.87 -16.10 -4.35
N PHE A 205 10.01 -16.51 -5.30
CA PHE A 205 10.44 -17.02 -6.61
C PHE A 205 11.07 -15.94 -7.51
N LYS A 206 10.89 -14.65 -7.22
CA LYS A 206 11.65 -13.56 -7.80
C LYS A 206 13.06 -13.45 -7.19
N GLN A 207 13.16 -13.56 -5.87
CA GLN A 207 14.41 -13.33 -5.14
C GLN A 207 15.43 -14.47 -5.31
N LEU A 208 15.00 -15.74 -5.30
CA LEU A 208 15.90 -16.88 -5.46
C LEU A 208 16.69 -16.84 -6.78
N PRO A 209 16.05 -16.66 -7.95
CA PRO A 209 16.77 -16.52 -9.21
C PRO A 209 17.69 -15.30 -9.28
N LEU A 210 17.36 -14.20 -8.60
CA LEU A 210 18.25 -13.03 -8.53
C LEU A 210 19.53 -13.33 -7.78
N GLN A 211 19.47 -14.08 -6.68
CA GLN A 211 20.64 -14.54 -5.95
C GLN A 211 21.51 -15.47 -6.81
N ASP A 212 20.89 -16.43 -7.48
CA ASP A 212 21.59 -17.35 -8.37
C ASP A 212 22.22 -16.62 -9.56
N TRP A 213 21.53 -15.63 -10.11
CA TRP A 213 22.05 -14.79 -11.18
C TRP A 213 23.24 -13.95 -10.73
N LEU A 214 23.16 -13.35 -9.56
CA LEU A 214 24.29 -12.62 -8.98
C LEU A 214 25.50 -13.54 -8.77
N ASN A 215 25.31 -14.73 -8.19
CA ASN A 215 26.34 -15.74 -8.04
C ASN A 215 26.93 -16.19 -9.39
N TYR A 216 26.05 -16.36 -10.37
CA TYR A 216 26.46 -16.67 -11.75
C TYR A 216 27.33 -15.56 -12.33
N CYS A 217 26.93 -14.31 -12.22
CA CYS A 217 27.69 -13.16 -12.70
C CYS A 217 29.04 -13.04 -12.00
N GLN A 218 29.11 -13.26 -10.68
CA GLN A 218 30.36 -13.24 -9.93
C GLN A 218 31.31 -14.35 -10.36
N ARG A 219 30.81 -15.57 -10.59
CA ARG A 219 31.62 -16.72 -11.00
C ARG A 219 32.03 -16.68 -12.46
N HIS A 220 31.24 -16.04 -13.32
CA HIS A 220 31.44 -16.01 -14.76
C HIS A 220 31.91 -14.65 -15.29
N GLY A 221 31.82 -13.61 -14.48
CA GLY A 221 32.44 -12.32 -14.75
C GLY A 221 33.97 -12.40 -14.71
N THR A 222 34.51 -13.36 -13.97
CA THR A 222 35.93 -13.73 -13.99
C THR A 222 36.06 -15.08 -14.70
N PRO A 223 36.64 -15.16 -15.90
CA PRO A 223 36.76 -16.42 -16.61
C PRO A 223 37.60 -17.41 -15.80
N ALA A 224 37.15 -18.66 -15.77
CA ALA A 224 37.92 -19.71 -15.11
C ALA A 224 39.21 -19.96 -15.87
N LEU A 225 40.32 -19.94 -15.19
CA LEU A 225 41.62 -20.17 -15.75
C LEU A 225 42.10 -21.57 -15.40
N LEU A 226 42.60 -22.28 -16.40
CA LEU A 226 43.30 -23.54 -16.23
C LEU A 226 44.76 -23.34 -16.52
N GLY A 227 45.63 -23.33 -15.52
CA GLY A 227 47.07 -23.34 -15.69
C GLY A 227 47.58 -24.77 -15.77
N THR A 228 48.46 -25.01 -16.72
CA THR A 228 49.18 -26.28 -16.85
C THR A 228 50.66 -25.99 -16.74
N SER A 229 51.34 -26.66 -15.82
CA SER A 229 52.80 -26.56 -15.60
C SER A 229 53.37 -27.95 -15.46
N SER A 230 54.61 -28.10 -15.87
CA SER A 230 55.43 -29.33 -15.68
C SER A 230 56.10 -29.37 -14.30
N ALA A 231 55.97 -28.32 -13.52
CA ALA A 231 56.55 -28.22 -12.18
C ALA A 231 55.91 -29.19 -11.18
N GLU A 232 56.66 -29.71 -10.26
CA GLU A 232 56.18 -30.60 -9.20
C GLU A 232 55.32 -29.79 -8.19
N ARG A 233 54.20 -30.36 -7.77
CA ARG A 233 53.27 -29.71 -6.82
C ARG A 233 53.97 -29.36 -5.51
N GLY A 234 54.02 -28.08 -5.21
CA GLY A 234 54.65 -27.54 -3.98
C GLY A 234 56.07 -27.03 -4.22
N SER A 235 56.60 -27.09 -5.47
CA SER A 235 57.85 -26.43 -5.84
C SER A 235 57.71 -24.92 -5.90
N PRO A 236 58.82 -24.15 -5.91
CA PRO A 236 58.77 -22.70 -6.13
C PRO A 236 58.08 -22.35 -7.45
N GLU A 237 58.42 -23.08 -8.53
CA GLU A 237 57.86 -22.88 -9.87
C GLU A 237 56.35 -23.12 -9.90
N TRP A 238 55.85 -24.08 -9.10
CA TRP A 238 54.41 -24.29 -8.94
C TRP A 238 53.71 -23.07 -8.22
N SER A 239 54.40 -22.51 -7.20
CA SER A 239 53.91 -21.35 -6.50
C SER A 239 53.86 -20.10 -7.37
N ASP A 240 54.91 -19.91 -8.20
CA ASP A 240 55.02 -18.83 -9.18
C ASP A 240 53.88 -18.90 -10.22
N MET A 241 53.58 -20.11 -10.70
CA MET A 241 52.48 -20.33 -11.62
C MET A 241 51.12 -20.05 -10.99
N LEU A 242 50.94 -20.41 -9.71
CA LEU A 242 49.70 -20.12 -8.97
C LEU A 242 49.53 -18.61 -8.78
N GLU A 243 50.59 -17.87 -8.53
CA GLU A 243 50.60 -16.43 -8.40
C GLU A 243 50.31 -15.76 -9.75
N ALA A 244 50.93 -16.22 -10.80
CA ALA A 244 50.65 -15.77 -12.17
C ALA A 244 49.17 -15.96 -12.57
N LEU A 245 48.53 -17.08 -12.21
CA LEU A 245 47.09 -17.31 -12.40
C LEU A 245 46.23 -16.32 -11.62
N ARG A 246 46.61 -15.95 -10.40
CA ARG A 246 45.93 -14.96 -9.59
C ARG A 246 46.09 -13.56 -10.16
N GLU A 247 47.28 -13.19 -10.57
CA GLU A 247 47.55 -11.90 -11.23
C GLU A 247 46.78 -11.75 -12.56
N PHE A 248 46.74 -12.80 -13.37
CA PHE A 248 45.94 -12.79 -14.62
C PHE A 248 44.46 -12.60 -14.34
N SER A 249 43.95 -13.20 -13.29
CA SER A 249 42.57 -13.00 -12.84
C SER A 249 42.27 -11.55 -12.47
N SER A 250 43.25 -10.81 -11.92
CA SER A 250 43.08 -9.42 -11.50
C SER A 250 43.49 -8.38 -12.55
N ASN A 251 44.55 -8.64 -13.34
CA ASN A 251 45.19 -7.65 -14.23
C ASN A 251 45.10 -7.97 -15.72
N SER A 252 44.50 -9.08 -16.11
CA SER A 252 44.29 -9.52 -17.52
C SER A 252 45.56 -9.71 -18.35
N SER A 253 46.75 -9.72 -17.76
CA SER A 253 48.02 -9.97 -18.46
C SER A 253 49.04 -10.58 -17.50
N VAL A 254 49.72 -11.62 -17.97
CA VAL A 254 50.80 -12.29 -17.26
C VAL A 254 51.82 -12.85 -18.27
N LEU A 255 53.09 -12.86 -17.85
CA LEU A 255 54.18 -13.55 -18.60
C LEU A 255 54.35 -14.94 -17.99
N ILE A 256 54.37 -15.98 -18.88
CA ILE A 256 54.57 -17.38 -18.47
C ILE A 256 55.76 -17.98 -19.23
N SER A 257 56.33 -19.02 -18.65
CA SER A 257 57.43 -19.77 -19.26
C SER A 257 56.97 -20.53 -20.48
N PRO A 258 57.86 -20.82 -21.48
CA PRO A 258 57.47 -21.54 -22.69
C PRO A 258 56.95 -22.97 -22.49
N THR A 259 57.19 -23.54 -21.29
CA THR A 259 56.71 -24.87 -20.90
C THR A 259 55.38 -24.84 -20.19
N GLU A 260 54.82 -23.64 -19.93
CA GLU A 260 53.58 -23.42 -19.21
C GLU A 260 52.50 -22.92 -20.16
N SER A 261 51.25 -23.19 -19.86
CA SER A 261 50.10 -22.66 -20.61
C SER A 261 48.97 -22.28 -19.68
N ILE A 262 48.32 -21.16 -19.99
CA ILE A 262 47.09 -20.74 -19.37
C ILE A 262 45.99 -20.82 -20.42
N ARG A 263 44.90 -21.50 -20.10
CA ARG A 263 43.71 -21.54 -20.95
C ARG A 263 42.55 -20.88 -20.18
N VAL A 264 41.89 -19.99 -20.88
CA VAL A 264 40.60 -19.48 -20.46
C VAL A 264 39.56 -20.55 -20.80
N ILE A 265 38.86 -21.05 -19.80
CA ILE A 265 37.77 -21.99 -20.03
C ILE A 265 36.54 -21.16 -20.42
N GLU A 266 36.36 -21.01 -21.73
CA GLU A 266 35.12 -20.46 -22.27
C GLU A 266 34.01 -21.51 -22.15
N ARG A 267 32.90 -21.17 -21.55
CA ARG A 267 31.70 -21.99 -21.70
C ARG A 267 31.21 -21.89 -23.14
N GLY A 268 31.12 -23.03 -23.80
CA GLY A 268 30.40 -23.10 -25.07
C GLY A 268 29.01 -22.48 -24.91
N ASN A 269 28.44 -21.91 -25.97
CA ASN A 269 27.17 -21.20 -26.08
C ASN A 269 26.01 -21.97 -25.41
N ALA A 270 26.00 -22.09 -24.08
CA ALA A 270 24.84 -22.43 -23.31
C ALA A 270 23.93 -21.17 -23.33
N GLY A 271 22.79 -21.28 -24.00
CA GLY A 271 21.87 -20.16 -24.29
C GLY A 271 21.64 -19.21 -23.15
N VAL A 272 20.92 -18.13 -23.41
CA VAL A 272 20.59 -17.07 -22.43
C VAL A 272 20.10 -17.71 -21.12
N PRO A 273 20.73 -17.40 -19.98
CA PRO A 273 20.28 -17.94 -18.69
C PRO A 273 18.79 -17.66 -18.47
N PRO A 274 18.00 -18.60 -17.94
CA PRO A 274 16.55 -18.43 -17.77
C PRO A 274 16.15 -17.42 -16.66
N PHE A 275 17.12 -16.96 -15.85
CA PHE A 275 16.89 -16.09 -14.71
C PHE A 275 16.12 -14.79 -15.03
N PRO A 276 16.49 -14.00 -16.07
CA PRO A 276 15.80 -12.76 -16.36
C PRO A 276 14.31 -12.95 -16.66
N LYS A 277 13.97 -14.01 -17.42
CA LYS A 277 12.59 -14.29 -17.79
C LYS A 277 11.74 -14.67 -16.57
N LEU A 278 12.26 -15.49 -15.66
CA LEU A 278 11.56 -15.86 -14.43
C LEU A 278 11.35 -14.66 -13.53
N VAL A 279 12.37 -13.82 -13.34
CA VAL A 279 12.27 -12.57 -12.58
C VAL A 279 11.19 -11.66 -13.18
N GLU A 280 11.14 -11.55 -14.51
CA GLU A 280 10.13 -10.77 -15.23
C GLU A 280 8.71 -11.30 -14.99
N GLU A 281 8.50 -12.61 -15.11
CA GLU A 281 7.18 -13.23 -14.87
C GLU A 281 6.71 -13.05 -13.43
N MET A 282 7.60 -13.23 -12.44
CA MET A 282 7.24 -13.01 -11.04
C MET A 282 6.96 -11.53 -10.75
N THR A 283 7.70 -10.62 -11.37
CA THR A 283 7.43 -9.18 -11.28
C THR A 283 6.04 -8.85 -11.82
N ARG A 284 5.65 -9.42 -12.98
CA ARG A 284 4.31 -9.26 -13.55
C ARG A 284 3.23 -9.81 -12.62
N ALA A 285 3.45 -11.01 -12.08
CA ALA A 285 2.50 -11.63 -11.14
C ALA A 285 2.24 -10.75 -9.92
N ILE A 286 3.29 -10.17 -9.31
CA ILE A 286 3.14 -9.24 -8.18
C ILE A 286 2.33 -8.01 -8.58
N ILE A 287 2.65 -7.39 -9.73
CA ILE A 287 1.94 -6.18 -10.20
C ILE A 287 0.47 -6.49 -10.46
N SER A 288 0.18 -7.62 -11.15
CA SER A 288 -1.19 -8.02 -11.47
C SER A 288 -2.03 -8.29 -10.23
N LEU A 289 -1.45 -8.94 -9.19
CA LEU A 289 -2.13 -9.16 -7.91
C LEU A 289 -2.57 -7.85 -7.24
N TRP A 290 -1.72 -6.84 -7.24
CA TRP A 290 -2.01 -5.59 -6.55
C TRP A 290 -2.83 -4.59 -7.37
N ARG A 291 -2.78 -4.67 -8.69
CA ARG A 291 -3.33 -3.64 -9.58
C ARG A 291 -4.31 -4.13 -10.65
N GLY A 292 -4.65 -5.41 -10.64
CA GLY A 292 -5.50 -6.03 -11.66
C GLY A 292 -4.84 -6.21 -13.03
N GLY A 293 -3.70 -5.52 -13.29
CA GLY A 293 -2.99 -5.62 -14.56
C GLY A 293 -1.55 -5.11 -14.48
N ASP A 294 -0.69 -5.51 -15.41
CA ASP A 294 0.75 -5.20 -15.42
C ASP A 294 1.15 -4.05 -16.35
N LEU A 295 0.35 -3.75 -17.37
CA LEU A 295 0.68 -2.77 -18.43
C LEU A 295 0.72 -1.32 -17.93
N SER A 296 -0.08 -0.96 -16.93
CA SER A 296 -0.07 0.40 -16.35
C SER A 296 1.22 0.75 -15.59
N THR A 297 2.01 -0.26 -15.27
CA THR A 297 3.28 -0.11 -14.52
C THR A 297 4.51 -0.25 -15.44
N ARG A 298 4.36 -0.92 -16.59
CA ARG A 298 5.40 -1.06 -17.63
C ARG A 298 4.85 -0.49 -18.93
N SER A 299 5.41 0.61 -19.41
CA SER A 299 5.04 1.20 -20.70
C SER A 299 5.29 0.24 -21.86
N THR A 300 4.21 -0.22 -22.50
CA THR A 300 4.30 -0.89 -23.80
C THR A 300 3.83 0.09 -24.87
N HIS A 301 4.42 -0.01 -26.09
CA HIS A 301 4.17 0.90 -27.22
C HIS A 301 2.72 0.87 -27.78
N TYR A 302 1.80 0.10 -27.19
CA TYR A 302 0.43 -0.04 -27.69
C TYR A 302 -0.57 0.54 -26.68
N GLY A 303 -1.07 1.73 -26.98
CA GLY A 303 -1.94 2.53 -26.11
C GLY A 303 -3.32 1.94 -25.78
N THR A 304 -3.81 0.93 -26.51
CA THR A 304 -5.14 0.32 -26.28
C THR A 304 -5.22 -0.55 -25.04
N GLY A 305 -4.13 -1.18 -24.63
CA GLY A 305 -4.09 -1.97 -23.38
C GLY A 305 -4.05 -1.12 -22.10
N ALA A 306 -3.51 0.10 -22.19
CA ALA A 306 -3.36 0.97 -21.02
C ALA A 306 -4.70 1.55 -20.52
N SER A 307 -5.67 1.79 -21.42
CA SER A 307 -7.00 2.30 -21.04
C SER A 307 -7.85 1.25 -20.33
N LEU A 308 -7.84 0.01 -20.80
CA LEU A 308 -8.56 -1.11 -20.15
C LEU A 308 -8.03 -1.38 -18.74
N GLN A 309 -6.71 -1.33 -18.55
CA GLN A 309 -6.11 -1.51 -17.22
C GLN A 309 -6.32 -0.33 -16.29
N GLN A 310 -6.47 0.88 -16.84
CA GLN A 310 -6.89 2.02 -16.04
C GLN A 310 -8.31 1.82 -15.52
N ASP A 311 -9.20 1.26 -16.32
CA ASP A 311 -10.57 0.96 -15.91
C ASP A 311 -10.61 -0.13 -14.82
N GLU A 312 -9.81 -1.19 -14.93
CA GLU A 312 -9.67 -2.20 -13.87
C GLU A 312 -9.11 -1.62 -12.58
N ALA A 313 -8.10 -0.76 -12.66
CA ALA A 313 -7.56 -0.09 -11.47
C ALA A 313 -8.60 0.80 -10.78
N LEU A 314 -9.45 1.50 -11.55
CA LEU A 314 -10.55 2.31 -11.01
C LEU A 314 -11.62 1.45 -10.34
N LEU A 315 -11.94 0.27 -10.88
CA LEU A 315 -12.87 -0.68 -10.24
C LEU A 315 -12.32 -1.13 -8.88
N LEU A 316 -11.04 -1.53 -8.81
CA LEU A 316 -10.41 -1.90 -7.54
C LEU A 316 -10.41 -0.74 -6.54
N GLU A 317 -10.13 0.49 -6.99
CA GLU A 317 -10.15 1.68 -6.13
C GLU A 317 -11.57 1.97 -5.61
N THR A 318 -12.60 1.72 -6.42
CA THR A 318 -14.01 1.87 -6.04
C THR A 318 -14.40 0.82 -5.01
N ASP A 319 -14.12 -0.45 -5.26
CA ASP A 319 -14.40 -1.55 -4.33
C ASP A 319 -13.69 -1.33 -2.98
N ASP A 320 -12.43 -0.92 -3.01
CA ASP A 320 -11.67 -0.58 -1.81
C ASP A 320 -12.31 0.60 -1.03
N SER A 321 -12.81 1.62 -1.73
CA SER A 321 -13.45 2.79 -1.11
C SER A 321 -14.80 2.41 -0.45
N GLU A 322 -15.58 1.56 -1.11
CA GLU A 322 -16.86 1.07 -0.58
C GLU A 322 -16.65 0.20 0.66
N TRP A 323 -15.72 -0.76 0.58
CA TRP A 323 -15.36 -1.61 1.69
C TRP A 323 -14.86 -0.81 2.93
N ILE A 324 -14.01 0.21 2.72
CA ILE A 324 -13.55 1.08 3.80
C ILE A 324 -14.73 1.84 4.40
N SER A 325 -15.61 2.39 3.57
CA SER A 325 -16.81 3.10 4.03
C SER A 325 -17.70 2.21 4.91
N GLU A 326 -17.93 0.97 4.51
CA GLU A 326 -18.69 -0.01 5.32
C GLU A 326 -18.01 -0.32 6.64
N THR A 327 -16.68 -0.46 6.63
CA THR A 327 -15.89 -0.70 7.86
C THR A 327 -16.02 0.47 8.82
N LEU A 328 -15.91 1.71 8.34
CA LEU A 328 -16.06 2.92 9.14
C LEU A 328 -17.49 3.06 9.69
N ASN A 329 -18.51 2.82 8.87
CA ASN A 329 -19.91 2.87 9.28
C ASN A 329 -20.20 1.88 10.44
N THR A 330 -19.59 0.71 10.38
CA THR A 330 -19.79 -0.34 11.40
C THR A 330 -19.02 -0.05 12.68
N HIS A 331 -17.75 0.33 12.57
CA HIS A 331 -16.85 0.43 13.72
C HIS A 331 -16.72 1.82 14.32
N LEU A 332 -16.96 2.89 13.56
CA LEU A 332 -16.85 4.26 14.06
C LEU A 332 -18.20 4.97 14.11
N ASP A 333 -18.89 5.12 12.99
CA ASP A 333 -20.14 5.90 12.92
C ASP A 333 -21.17 5.42 13.93
N SER A 334 -21.37 4.11 14.00
CA SER A 334 -22.32 3.50 14.95
C SER A 334 -21.97 3.81 16.41
N TRP A 335 -20.68 3.86 16.76
CA TRP A 335 -20.23 4.14 18.11
C TRP A 335 -20.27 5.63 18.43
N VAL A 336 -19.91 6.52 17.49
CA VAL A 336 -20.04 7.96 17.64
C VAL A 336 -21.49 8.33 17.95
N ILE A 337 -22.41 7.79 17.15
CA ILE A 337 -23.86 8.07 17.36
C ILE A 337 -24.36 7.51 18.69
N ARG A 338 -23.97 6.30 19.08
CA ARG A 338 -24.32 5.71 20.37
C ARG A 338 -23.81 6.52 21.53
N TYR A 339 -22.60 7.05 21.51
CA TYR A 339 -22.04 7.85 22.59
C TYR A 339 -22.67 9.21 22.70
N LEU A 340 -23.05 9.86 21.62
CA LEU A 340 -23.59 11.22 21.63
C LEU A 340 -25.11 11.26 21.79
N PHE A 341 -25.83 10.31 21.20
CA PHE A 341 -27.29 10.35 21.13
C PHE A 341 -27.99 9.24 21.95
N GLY A 342 -27.24 8.23 22.39
CA GLY A 342 -27.74 7.14 23.23
C GLY A 342 -27.59 5.76 22.63
N GLU A 343 -27.47 4.76 23.49
CA GLU A 343 -27.08 3.38 23.15
C GLU A 343 -28.02 2.67 22.14
N LYS A 344 -29.29 3.04 22.13
CA LYS A 344 -30.31 2.42 21.28
C LYS A 344 -30.61 3.20 19.99
N VAL A 345 -29.91 4.32 19.74
CA VAL A 345 -30.15 5.17 18.59
C VAL A 345 -29.52 4.55 17.37
N ARG A 346 -30.31 4.41 16.29
CA ARG A 346 -29.80 3.94 15.00
C ARG A 346 -29.10 5.11 14.29
N PRO A 347 -27.93 4.90 13.67
CA PRO A 347 -27.32 5.89 12.80
C PRO A 347 -28.22 6.29 11.63
N LEU A 348 -28.44 7.58 11.46
CA LEU A 348 -29.22 8.18 10.34
C LEU A 348 -28.31 8.95 9.37
N ALA A 349 -27.02 8.94 9.62
CA ALA A 349 -25.99 9.44 8.73
C ALA A 349 -24.81 8.47 8.72
N LYS A 350 -24.04 8.48 7.65
CA LYS A 350 -22.90 7.61 7.45
C LYS A 350 -21.81 8.31 6.67
N VAL A 351 -20.54 7.96 6.92
CA VAL A 351 -19.42 8.40 6.10
C VAL A 351 -19.38 7.58 4.80
N HIS A 352 -19.02 8.23 3.72
CA HIS A 352 -18.82 7.61 2.42
C HIS A 352 -17.55 8.20 1.78
N LEU A 353 -16.61 7.34 1.38
CA LEU A 353 -15.45 7.77 0.62
C LEU A 353 -15.88 8.04 -0.83
N HIS A 354 -15.33 9.11 -1.41
CA HIS A 354 -15.58 9.38 -2.80
C HIS A 354 -15.00 8.26 -3.68
N ASN A 355 -15.81 7.79 -4.62
CA ASN A 355 -15.36 6.81 -5.59
C ASN A 355 -14.40 7.46 -6.59
N ALA A 356 -13.45 6.67 -7.08
CA ALA A 356 -12.57 7.09 -8.16
C ALA A 356 -13.41 7.39 -9.41
N GLN A 357 -13.66 8.68 -9.67
CA GLN A 357 -14.31 9.08 -10.91
C GLN A 357 -13.27 9.15 -12.02
N LYS A 358 -13.58 8.53 -13.14
CA LYS A 358 -12.86 8.77 -14.39
C LYS A 358 -13.18 10.20 -14.81
N SER A 359 -12.34 11.15 -14.38
CA SER A 359 -12.44 12.55 -14.85
C SER A 359 -12.08 12.56 -16.33
N ASN A 360 -13.06 12.29 -17.16
CA ASN A 360 -12.94 12.53 -18.59
C ASN A 360 -13.44 13.96 -18.85
N VAL A 361 -12.54 14.92 -18.59
CA VAL A 361 -12.83 16.35 -18.73
C VAL A 361 -13.49 16.67 -20.08
N ASP A 362 -13.07 15.98 -21.15
CA ASP A 362 -13.67 16.15 -22.49
C ASP A 362 -15.10 15.61 -22.56
N MET A 363 -15.39 14.53 -21.88
CA MET A 363 -16.74 13.95 -21.82
C MET A 363 -17.65 14.79 -20.93
N ASP A 364 -17.14 15.20 -19.77
CA ASP A 364 -17.86 16.06 -18.83
C ASP A 364 -18.19 17.41 -19.48
N LEU A 365 -17.26 17.99 -20.23
CA LEU A 365 -17.48 19.22 -21.00
C LEU A 365 -18.58 19.03 -22.06
N LYS A 366 -18.56 17.91 -22.79
CA LYS A 366 -19.61 17.61 -23.79
C LYS A 366 -21.00 17.41 -23.17
N VAL A 367 -21.04 16.75 -21.99
CA VAL A 367 -22.28 16.57 -21.23
C VAL A 367 -22.79 17.92 -20.72
N ASP A 368 -21.94 18.76 -20.14
CA ASP A 368 -22.30 20.08 -19.67
C ASP A 368 -22.73 20.99 -20.83
N GLU A 369 -22.03 20.95 -21.98
CA GLU A 369 -22.46 21.66 -23.19
C GLU A 369 -23.84 21.19 -23.69
N PHE A 370 -24.08 19.88 -23.69
CA PHE A 370 -25.38 19.31 -24.05
C PHE A 370 -26.49 19.80 -23.11
N LEU A 371 -26.26 19.75 -21.80
CA LEU A 371 -27.21 20.20 -20.78
C LEU A 371 -27.51 21.70 -20.91
N LEU A 372 -26.46 22.54 -21.08
CA LEU A 372 -26.62 23.96 -21.32
C LEU A 372 -27.41 24.27 -22.58
N ARG A 373 -27.13 23.55 -23.68
CA ARG A 373 -27.86 23.69 -24.95
C ARG A 373 -29.36 23.38 -24.81
N HIS A 374 -29.71 22.44 -23.94
CA HIS A 374 -31.09 22.04 -23.65
C HIS A 374 -31.69 22.83 -22.46
N ARG A 375 -31.02 23.91 -22.00
CA ARG A 375 -31.45 24.78 -20.91
C ARG A 375 -31.77 24.04 -19.60
N ALA A 376 -31.05 22.95 -19.34
CA ALA A 376 -31.14 22.29 -18.04
C ALA A 376 -30.58 23.21 -16.92
N PRO A 377 -31.24 23.28 -15.77
CA PRO A 377 -30.73 24.09 -14.65
C PRO A 377 -29.46 23.47 -14.10
N LEU A 378 -28.33 24.13 -14.35
CA LEU A 378 -27.01 23.72 -13.81
C LEU A 378 -26.57 24.69 -12.72
N SER A 379 -26.01 24.16 -11.63
CA SER A 379 -25.40 24.97 -10.60
C SER A 379 -24.01 25.44 -11.03
N LEU A 380 -23.80 26.76 -11.09
CA LEU A 380 -22.50 27.36 -11.37
C LEU A 380 -21.43 26.88 -10.40
N ARG A 381 -21.79 26.76 -9.11
CA ARG A 381 -20.89 26.25 -8.07
C ARG A 381 -20.41 24.83 -8.36
N GLN A 382 -21.32 23.92 -8.71
CA GLN A 382 -20.98 22.53 -9.05
C GLN A 382 -20.12 22.44 -10.30
N MET A 383 -20.37 23.29 -11.31
CA MET A 383 -19.52 23.35 -12.51
C MET A 383 -18.09 23.80 -12.16
N LEU A 384 -17.97 24.88 -11.37
CA LEU A 384 -16.67 25.40 -10.96
C LEU A 384 -15.89 24.38 -10.11
N GLU A 385 -16.54 23.70 -9.17
CA GLU A 385 -15.97 22.64 -8.37
C GLU A 385 -15.49 21.46 -9.25
N ARG A 386 -16.30 21.02 -10.23
CA ARG A 386 -15.95 19.94 -11.18
C ARG A 386 -14.69 20.26 -11.98
N TYR A 387 -14.57 21.51 -12.47
CA TYR A 387 -13.40 21.93 -13.26
C TYR A 387 -12.29 22.53 -12.41
N GLN A 388 -12.36 22.42 -11.08
CA GLN A 388 -11.40 22.96 -10.12
C GLN A 388 -11.07 24.46 -10.34
N ARG A 389 -12.12 25.25 -10.61
CA ARG A 389 -12.06 26.70 -10.78
C ARG A 389 -12.70 27.41 -9.62
N SER A 390 -12.11 28.53 -9.18
CA SER A 390 -12.70 29.43 -8.20
C SER A 390 -13.46 30.55 -8.88
N LEU A 391 -14.48 31.11 -8.21
CA LEU A 391 -15.03 32.40 -8.61
C LEU A 391 -13.98 33.49 -8.45
N PRO A 392 -13.92 34.46 -9.36
CA PRO A 392 -13.02 35.59 -9.21
C PRO A 392 -13.30 36.34 -7.92
N ALA A 393 -12.25 36.81 -7.26
CA ALA A 393 -12.36 37.61 -6.05
C ALA A 393 -12.94 38.99 -6.34
N ALA A 394 -13.56 39.62 -5.34
CA ALA A 394 -14.09 40.99 -5.50
C ALA A 394 -12.96 41.97 -5.85
N GLY A 395 -13.03 42.58 -7.04
CA GLY A 395 -12.04 43.52 -7.56
C GLY A 395 -10.94 42.89 -8.43
N GLU A 396 -11.05 41.62 -8.74
CA GLU A 396 -10.14 40.93 -9.68
C GLU A 396 -10.46 41.31 -11.12
N THR A 397 -9.44 41.55 -11.94
CA THR A 397 -9.62 41.92 -13.37
C THR A 397 -10.09 40.70 -14.15
N LEU A 398 -11.29 40.78 -14.72
CA LEU A 398 -11.88 39.68 -15.53
C LEU A 398 -11.30 39.69 -16.95
N VAL A 399 -11.03 38.52 -17.50
CA VAL A 399 -10.56 38.34 -18.89
C VAL A 399 -11.64 38.70 -19.90
N SER A 400 -12.92 38.53 -19.54
CA SER A 400 -14.06 38.98 -20.31
C SER A 400 -15.15 39.46 -19.36
N GLU A 401 -15.62 40.69 -19.54
CA GLU A 401 -16.78 41.16 -18.80
C GLU A 401 -18.04 40.43 -19.29
N PRO A 402 -18.95 40.00 -18.38
CA PRO A 402 -20.21 39.46 -18.78
C PRO A 402 -20.95 40.54 -19.55
N LYS A 403 -21.39 40.26 -20.81
CA LYS A 403 -22.19 41.19 -21.60
C LYS A 403 -23.43 41.59 -20.80
N SER A 404 -23.54 42.92 -20.57
CA SER A 404 -24.73 43.51 -19.93
C SER A 404 -25.98 43.12 -20.75
N PRO A 405 -27.15 42.87 -20.12
CA PRO A 405 -28.41 42.63 -20.83
C PRO A 405 -28.89 43.77 -21.72
N ALA A 406 -28.22 44.91 -21.72
CA ALA A 406 -28.56 46.14 -22.46
C ALA A 406 -28.07 46.17 -23.91
N ASP A 407 -27.16 45.31 -24.34
CA ASP A 407 -26.69 45.22 -25.74
C ASP A 407 -27.56 44.29 -26.59
N LYS A 408 -28.86 44.67 -26.79
CA LYS A 408 -29.61 44.18 -27.91
C LYS A 408 -29.22 44.99 -29.14
N PRO A 409 -28.83 44.38 -30.26
CA PRO A 409 -28.65 45.10 -31.48
C PRO A 409 -29.98 45.69 -31.90
N GLU A 410 -30.07 47.02 -32.11
CA GLU A 410 -31.17 47.68 -32.76
C GLU A 410 -31.38 47.03 -34.12
N SER A 411 -32.62 46.64 -34.37
CA SER A 411 -33.08 46.15 -35.67
C SER A 411 -32.94 47.29 -36.67
N PRO A 412 -32.39 47.09 -37.88
CA PRO A 412 -32.44 48.13 -38.88
C PRO A 412 -33.89 48.31 -39.34
N GLU A 413 -34.39 49.51 -39.17
CA GLU A 413 -35.62 50.00 -39.86
C GLU A 413 -35.37 49.98 -41.37
N VAL A 414 -36.22 49.23 -42.10
CA VAL A 414 -36.85 49.62 -43.39
C VAL A 414 -38.19 48.94 -43.51
#